data_634f720bff2708204d76ed3cecb4b52b
#
_entry.id   634f720bff2708204d76ed3cecb4b52b
#
_cell.length_a   1.000
_cell.length_b   1.000
_cell.length_c   1.000
_cell.angle_alpha   90.00
_cell.angle_beta   90.00
_cell.angle_gamma   90.00
#
_symmetry.space_group_name_H-M   'P 1'
#
loop_
_entity.id
_entity.type
_entity.pdbx_description
1 polymer ?
#
loop_
_entity_poly.entity_id
_entity_poly.type
_entity_poly.pdbx_seq_one_letter_code
_entity_poly.pdbx_strand_id
1 'polypeptide(L)'
;MSIFREISEKIGYAVTGGYNIVNFGGKHVYVEGADRLVELSDEKVVLAAGKKTITVTGEELTVSDYEKGAVTIDGRISGESVE
;
A
#
# COMPACT_ATOMS: atom_id res chain seq x y z
N MET A 1 6.97 11.75 10.78
CA MET A 1 5.80 10.97 11.15
C MET A 1 4.77 11.04 10.06
N SER A 2 4.09 9.96 9.86
CA SER A 2 3.13 9.83 8.79
C SER A 2 1.71 10.08 9.30
N ILE A 3 0.91 10.81 8.52
CA ILE A 3 -0.51 10.99 8.78
C ILE A 3 -1.23 9.63 8.74
N PHE A 4 -0.73 8.69 7.97
CA PHE A 4 -1.31 7.35 7.87
C PHE A 4 -1.22 6.59 9.18
N ARG A 5 -0.17 6.82 9.94
CA ARG A 5 -0.02 6.21 11.24
C ARG A 5 -1.12 6.68 12.19
N GLU A 6 -1.42 7.97 12.15
CA GLU A 6 -2.49 8.53 12.96
C GLU A 6 -3.85 7.97 12.56
N ILE A 7 -4.07 7.82 11.26
CA ILE A 7 -5.31 7.26 10.75
C ILE A 7 -5.46 5.81 11.20
N SER A 8 -4.39 5.01 11.10
CA SER A 8 -4.42 3.62 11.56
C SER A 8 -4.79 3.52 13.02
N GLU A 9 -4.22 4.37 13.85
CA GLU A 9 -4.50 4.37 15.28
C GLU A 9 -5.94 4.77 15.56
N LYS A 10 -6.45 5.76 14.84
CA LYS A 10 -7.81 6.27 15.07
C LYS A 10 -8.89 5.30 14.65
N ILE A 11 -8.73 4.62 13.54
CA ILE A 11 -9.71 3.63 13.11
C ILE A 11 -9.53 2.29 13.83
N GLY A 12 -8.41 2.13 14.52
CA GLY A 12 -8.21 1.00 15.40
C GLY A 12 -8.20 -0.36 14.72
N TYR A 13 -7.90 -0.42 13.44
CA TYR A 13 -7.84 -1.71 12.80
C TYR A 13 -6.56 -2.43 13.19
N ALA A 14 -6.65 -3.73 13.23
CA ALA A 14 -5.54 -4.58 13.63
C ALA A 14 -4.77 -5.06 12.41
N VAL A 15 -3.46 -5.22 12.57
CA VAL A 15 -2.63 -5.84 11.55
C VAL A 15 -2.92 -7.33 11.57
N THR A 16 -3.39 -7.86 10.45
CA THR A 16 -3.62 -9.28 10.29
C THR A 16 -2.73 -9.77 9.16
N GLY A 17 -2.05 -10.90 9.39
CA GLY A 17 -1.14 -11.43 8.39
C GLY A 17 0.11 -10.60 8.16
N GLY A 18 0.37 -9.62 9.02
CA GLY A 18 1.58 -8.82 8.96
C GLY A 18 1.54 -7.62 8.02
N TYR A 19 0.38 -7.27 7.49
CA TYR A 19 0.25 -6.11 6.59
C TYR A 19 -1.08 -5.40 6.80
N ASN A 20 -1.13 -4.14 6.36
CA ASN A 20 -2.36 -3.35 6.30
C ASN A 20 -2.39 -2.57 5.00
N ILE A 21 -3.59 -2.40 4.46
CA ILE A 21 -3.80 -1.63 3.24
C ILE A 21 -4.92 -0.63 3.49
N VAL A 22 -4.68 0.64 3.19
CA VAL A 22 -5.70 1.67 3.31
C VAL A 22 -5.80 2.40 1.97
N ASN A 23 -6.99 2.41 1.39
CA ASN A 23 -7.26 3.10 0.14
C ASN A 23 -8.01 4.39 0.44
N PHE A 24 -7.45 5.52 0.03
CA PHE A 24 -8.03 6.84 0.26
C PHE A 24 -8.72 7.32 -1.01
N GLY A 25 -9.97 6.91 -1.19
CA GLY A 25 -10.80 7.39 -2.28
C GLY A 25 -10.30 7.06 -3.68
N GLY A 26 -9.51 6.01 -3.84
CA GLY A 26 -8.97 5.63 -5.14
C GLY A 26 -7.86 6.52 -5.65
N LYS A 27 -7.32 7.39 -4.81
CA LYS A 27 -6.25 8.32 -5.21
C LYS A 27 -4.92 8.01 -4.54
N HIS A 28 -4.97 7.42 -3.36
CA HIS A 28 -3.79 7.07 -2.58
C HIS A 28 -4.02 5.72 -1.93
N VAL A 29 -3.01 4.89 -1.94
CA VAL A 29 -3.02 3.63 -1.21
C VAL A 29 -1.81 3.59 -0.31
N TYR A 30 -2.05 3.36 0.97
CA TYR A 30 -1.00 3.20 1.95
C TYR A 30 -0.91 1.72 2.32
N VAL A 31 0.28 1.15 2.19
CA VAL A 31 0.54 -0.25 2.53
C VAL A 31 1.56 -0.28 3.65
N GLU A 32 1.21 -0.94 4.74
CA GLU A 32 2.10 -1.13 5.89
C GLU A 32 2.38 -2.61 6.04
N GLY A 33 3.60 -2.96 6.38
CA GLY A 33 4.03 -4.34 6.54
C GLY A 33 4.65 -4.96 5.30
N ALA A 34 4.87 -4.15 4.26
CA ALA A 34 5.53 -4.64 3.05
C ALA A 34 7.03 -4.85 3.29
N ASP A 35 7.54 -5.99 2.85
CA ASP A 35 8.96 -6.30 2.98
C ASP A 35 9.79 -5.68 1.87
N ARG A 36 9.24 -5.64 0.67
CA ARG A 36 9.96 -5.12 -0.47
C ARG A 36 9.01 -4.79 -1.63
N LEU A 37 9.50 -3.95 -2.53
CA LEU A 37 8.84 -3.62 -3.78
C LEU A 37 9.31 -4.64 -4.82
N VAL A 38 8.36 -5.34 -5.43
CA VAL A 38 8.65 -6.39 -6.41
C VAL A 38 8.59 -5.85 -7.83
N GLU A 39 7.58 -5.03 -8.12
CA GLU A 39 7.38 -4.49 -9.45
C GLU A 39 6.82 -3.08 -9.33
N LEU A 40 7.28 -2.18 -10.19
CA LEU A 40 6.78 -0.81 -10.22
C LEU A 40 6.59 -0.40 -11.68
N SER A 41 5.36 -0.07 -12.02
CA SER A 41 5.03 0.54 -13.31
C SER A 41 3.94 1.57 -13.08
N ASP A 42 3.60 2.33 -14.10
CA ASP A 42 2.54 3.32 -13.98
C ASP A 42 1.14 2.70 -13.92
N GLU A 43 1.04 1.41 -14.17
CA GLU A 43 -0.24 0.70 -14.14
C GLU A 43 -0.33 -0.34 -13.04
N LYS A 44 0.79 -0.73 -12.46
CA LYS A 44 0.81 -1.79 -11.46
C LYS A 44 1.98 -1.63 -10.51
N VAL A 45 1.69 -1.79 -9.23
CA VAL A 45 2.71 -1.83 -8.19
C VAL A 45 2.53 -3.15 -7.43
N VAL A 46 3.58 -3.93 -7.33
CA VAL A 46 3.56 -5.22 -6.64
C VAL A 46 4.51 -5.19 -5.47
N LEU A 47 4.00 -5.56 -4.32
CA LEU A 47 4.75 -5.59 -3.07
C LEU A 47 4.71 -6.99 -2.47
N ALA A 48 5.79 -7.36 -1.80
CA ALA A 48 5.82 -8.61 -1.04
C ALA A 48 5.67 -8.29 0.44
N ALA A 49 4.83 -9.06 1.12
CA ALA A 49 4.61 -8.93 2.55
C ALA A 49 4.58 -10.33 3.15
N GLY A 50 5.73 -10.80 3.62
CA GLY A 50 5.89 -12.17 4.08
C GLY A 50 5.64 -13.14 2.94
N LYS A 51 4.65 -14.00 3.09
CA LYS A 51 4.27 -14.98 2.06
C LYS A 51 3.18 -14.44 1.14
N LYS A 52 2.74 -13.20 1.35
CA LYS A 52 1.68 -12.60 0.57
C LYS A 52 2.23 -11.67 -0.48
N THR A 53 1.50 -11.54 -1.57
CA THR A 53 1.81 -10.59 -2.64
C THR A 53 0.67 -9.60 -2.73
N ILE A 54 0.99 -8.33 -2.62
CA ILE A 54 0.01 -7.25 -2.70
C ILE A 54 0.16 -6.58 -4.05
N THR A 55 -0.92 -6.52 -4.81
CA THR A 55 -0.91 -5.89 -6.13
C THR A 55 -1.87 -4.71 -6.13
N VAL A 56 -1.37 -3.54 -6.51
CA VAL A 56 -2.17 -2.33 -6.67
C VAL A 56 -2.20 -2.00 -8.16
N THR A 57 -3.38 -1.86 -8.72
CA THR A 57 -3.55 -1.58 -10.14
C THR A 57 -4.23 -0.23 -10.34
N GLY A 58 -3.95 0.40 -11.46
CA GLY A 58 -4.53 1.70 -11.77
C GLY A 58 -3.87 2.34 -12.97
N GLU A 59 -3.86 3.67 -12.98
CA GLU A 59 -3.24 4.48 -14.02
C GLU A 59 -2.41 5.57 -13.40
N GLU A 60 -1.30 5.90 -14.02
CA GLU A 60 -0.39 6.96 -13.57
C GLU A 60 0.05 6.75 -12.13
N LEU A 61 0.33 5.50 -11.78
CA LEU A 61 0.75 5.15 -10.43
C LEU A 61 2.19 5.59 -10.17
N THR A 62 2.41 6.15 -8.99
CA THR A 62 3.75 6.50 -8.52
C THR A 62 3.87 6.11 -7.06
N VAL A 63 5.08 5.79 -6.65
CA VAL A 63 5.37 5.60 -5.22
C VAL A 63 5.84 6.93 -4.69
N SER A 64 5.03 7.57 -3.86
CA SER A 64 5.33 8.91 -3.33
C SER A 64 6.11 8.86 -2.04
N ASP A 65 6.06 7.75 -1.33
CA ASP A 65 6.77 7.60 -0.07
C ASP A 65 7.12 6.13 0.10
N TYR A 66 8.35 5.87 0.47
CA TYR A 66 8.84 4.52 0.69
C TYR A 66 9.72 4.53 1.93
N GLU A 67 9.18 3.98 2.99
CA GLU A 67 9.93 3.81 4.23
C GLU A 67 9.96 2.32 4.55
N LYS A 68 10.85 1.93 5.40
CA LYS A 68 10.95 0.53 5.80
C LYS A 68 9.60 0.03 6.32
N GLY A 69 9.03 -0.91 5.60
CA GLY A 69 7.76 -1.50 5.98
C GLY A 69 6.53 -0.70 5.60
N ALA A 70 6.68 0.45 4.93
CA ALA A 70 5.54 1.28 4.55
C ALA A 70 5.73 1.89 3.17
N VAL A 71 4.69 1.86 2.36
CA VAL A 71 4.71 2.38 0.99
C VAL A 71 3.45 3.18 0.74
N THR A 72 3.59 4.37 0.16
CA THR A 72 2.44 5.16 -0.28
C THR A 72 2.44 5.20 -1.81
N ILE A 73 1.32 4.81 -2.40
CA ILE A 73 1.14 4.77 -3.83
C ILE A 73 0.08 5.79 -4.21
N ASP A 74 0.42 6.68 -5.14
CA ASP A 74 -0.48 7.72 -5.63
C ASP A 74 -0.86 7.44 -7.07
N GLY A 75 -2.01 7.94 -7.49
CA GLY A 75 -2.47 7.84 -8.85
C GLY A 75 -3.96 7.57 -8.90
N ARG A 76 -4.41 7.06 -10.05
CA ARG A 76 -5.80 6.63 -10.19
C ARG A 76 -5.84 5.13 -9.91
N ILE A 77 -6.28 4.80 -8.72
CA ILE A 77 -6.27 3.42 -8.25
C ILE A 77 -7.54 2.71 -8.72
N SER A 78 -7.37 1.60 -9.44
CA SER A 78 -8.49 0.77 -9.89
C SER A 78 -8.84 -0.29 -8.86
N GLY A 79 -7.86 -0.79 -8.17
CA GLY A 79 -8.09 -1.79 -7.15
C GLY A 79 -6.81 -2.29 -6.53
N GLU A 80 -6.97 -3.12 -5.53
CA GLU A 80 -5.86 -3.81 -4.88
C GLU A 80 -6.27 -5.25 -4.59
N SER A 81 -5.29 -6.14 -4.59
CA SER A 81 -5.53 -7.55 -4.30
C SER A 81 -4.36 -8.11 -3.51
N VAL A 82 -4.63 -9.17 -2.77
CA VAL A 82 -3.64 -9.87 -1.96
C VAL A 82 -3.75 -11.36 -2.26
N GLU A 83 -2.64 -11.98 -2.55
CA GLU A 83 -2.59 -13.41 -2.82
C GLU A 83 -1.57 -14.14 -1.95
#